data_523ba2666763b7f83c0d62f990370e70
#
_entry.id   523ba2666763b7f83c0d62f990370e70
#
_cell.length_a   1.000
_cell.length_b   1.000
_cell.length_c   1.000
_cell.angle_alpha   90.00
_cell.angle_beta   90.00
_cell.angle_gamma   90.00
#
_symmetry.space_group_name_H-M   'P 1'
#
loop_
_entity.id
_entity.type
_entity.pdbx_description
1 polymer ?
#
loop_
_entity_poly.entity_id
_entity_poly.type
_entity_poly.pdbx_seq_one_letter_code
_entity_poly.pdbx_strand_id
1 'polypeptide(L)'
;MNLITTELHSPRPRFRTATRVAIVGAGFSGTMLALNLLEQADVEVLLIERDRGRMGAGVAYSSSESSHLLNVRAGNMSAFADRPDHFCDWLAARGLGCDAAFVTRATYGRYLREALAAAMEKHGRRLKLVDDEVLDIEERGGQVTLGLVNGGLIEADRAVLAIGNLPPHDPPAVSGAHLPSHRYIGDPWATPFEEGLAKDAPVFVIGTGLTAVDVILRLDAHGHEGPITALSRRGLRPHRHIDGLRPKPVLAKPAPELSELVRWARAASAGRDWRLTVDSIRPITQMIWASADAEKRARFLRHLRPFWDVHRHRLAPAVADRIDALVAAGRLRFRAGKIEAVKVEPDALAVGWRPRGEAERVVSQAARMINCTGPQGDLLRSTDPLVKRMLASKRIRPDALRLGLDIDRDGHVIDAQGRSSEHILAIGPMTRGDLWEVVAVPDIRIQVSALARRLVNAHWTGGEGL
;
A
#
# COMPACT_ATOMS: atom_id res chain seq x y z
N MET A 1 30.61 8.21 1.76
CA MET A 1 29.33 7.75 2.30
C MET A 1 29.41 7.80 3.81
N ASN A 2 29.12 8.99 4.39
CA ASN A 2 29.26 9.19 5.84
C ASN A 2 28.01 8.70 6.54
N LEU A 3 28.10 7.50 7.08
CA LEU A 3 27.16 6.95 8.05
C LEU A 3 27.46 7.60 9.40
N ILE A 4 26.56 8.43 9.91
CA ILE A 4 26.62 8.91 11.29
C ILE A 4 25.92 7.86 12.14
N THR A 5 26.70 6.91 12.63
CA THR A 5 26.32 6.13 13.80
C THR A 5 26.61 6.97 15.04
N THR A 6 25.55 7.21 15.83
CA THR A 6 25.59 7.56 17.26
C THR A 6 26.49 8.71 17.73
N GLU A 7 25.98 9.94 17.58
CA GLU A 7 26.17 10.99 18.57
C GLU A 7 25.06 12.04 18.45
N LEU A 8 23.88 11.74 18.97
CA LEU A 8 22.73 12.65 18.96
C LEU A 8 22.44 13.28 20.34
N HIS A 9 23.39 13.23 21.25
CA HIS A 9 23.31 13.90 22.57
C HIS A 9 24.12 15.20 22.57
N SER A 10 23.71 16.19 21.80
CA SER A 10 24.16 17.58 22.03
C SER A 10 22.98 18.42 22.48
N PRO A 11 23.07 19.22 23.54
CA PRO A 11 22.04 20.16 23.93
C PRO A 11 21.82 21.16 22.78
N ARG A 12 20.57 21.32 22.37
CA ARG A 12 20.20 22.16 21.23
C ARG A 12 20.59 23.61 21.50
N PRO A 13 21.25 24.29 20.56
CA PRO A 13 21.30 25.74 20.59
C PRO A 13 19.87 26.31 20.47
N ARG A 14 19.54 27.30 21.31
CA ARG A 14 18.20 27.90 21.45
C ARG A 14 17.67 28.65 20.21
N PHE A 15 18.39 28.63 19.08
CA PHE A 15 18.00 29.31 17.83
C PHE A 15 18.06 28.32 16.67
N ARG A 16 17.01 27.51 16.51
CA ARG A 16 16.79 26.76 15.27
C ARG A 16 15.91 27.61 14.36
N THR A 17 16.46 27.99 13.20
CA THR A 17 15.72 28.71 12.15
C THR A 17 14.91 27.76 11.25
N ALA A 18 15.25 26.49 11.19
CA ALA A 18 14.58 25.49 10.34
C ALA A 18 13.77 24.47 11.15
N THR A 19 12.56 24.16 10.70
CA THR A 19 11.73 23.07 11.26
C THR A 19 12.33 21.73 10.95
N ARG A 20 12.29 20.84 11.93
CA ARG A 20 12.69 19.45 11.80
C ARG A 20 11.44 18.55 11.66
N VAL A 21 11.38 17.81 10.56
CA VAL A 21 10.32 16.84 10.31
C VAL A 21 10.91 15.43 10.29
N ALA A 22 10.44 14.56 11.20
CA ALA A 22 10.78 13.14 11.21
C ALA A 22 9.73 12.36 10.41
N ILE A 23 10.17 11.61 9.41
CA ILE A 23 9.28 10.79 8.57
C ILE A 23 9.59 9.32 8.86
N VAL A 24 8.61 8.59 9.38
CA VAL A 24 8.71 7.18 9.74
C VAL A 24 8.26 6.30 8.57
N GLY A 25 9.22 5.66 7.93
CA GLY A 25 9.07 4.86 6.71
C GLY A 25 9.57 5.60 5.47
N ALA A 26 10.58 5.04 4.80
CA ALA A 26 11.16 5.56 3.57
C ALA A 26 10.70 4.78 2.31
N GLY A 27 9.46 4.28 2.32
CA GLY A 27 8.80 3.80 1.11
C GLY A 27 8.38 4.96 0.21
N PHE A 28 7.53 4.70 -0.79
CA PHE A 28 7.05 5.72 -1.73
C PHE A 28 6.54 6.99 -1.03
N SER A 29 5.60 6.84 -0.08
CA SER A 29 4.95 7.99 0.58
C SER A 29 5.94 8.86 1.34
N GLY A 30 6.78 8.24 2.18
CA GLY A 30 7.74 8.98 3.02
C GLY A 30 8.85 9.61 2.18
N THR A 31 9.38 8.91 1.20
CA THR A 31 10.39 9.45 0.27
C THR A 31 9.84 10.66 -0.48
N MET A 32 8.63 10.54 -1.05
CA MET A 32 8.05 11.65 -1.80
C MET A 32 7.69 12.84 -0.91
N LEU A 33 7.30 12.61 0.35
CA LEU A 33 7.12 13.71 1.30
C LEU A 33 8.44 14.42 1.59
N ALA A 34 9.52 13.68 1.82
CA ALA A 34 10.84 14.25 2.03
C ALA A 34 11.27 15.14 0.85
N LEU A 35 11.12 14.64 -0.39
CA LEU A 35 11.46 15.38 -1.60
C LEU A 35 10.64 16.66 -1.76
N ASN A 36 9.32 16.58 -1.55
CA ASN A 36 8.43 17.75 -1.64
C ASN A 36 8.74 18.79 -0.58
N LEU A 37 9.03 18.40 0.66
CA LEU A 37 9.43 19.33 1.73
C LEU A 37 10.73 20.07 1.39
N LEU A 38 11.74 19.36 0.91
CA LEU A 38 13.05 19.93 0.60
C LEU A 38 13.01 20.90 -0.59
N GLU A 39 12.08 20.72 -1.53
CA GLU A 39 11.89 21.63 -2.65
C GLU A 39 11.15 22.91 -2.27
N GLN A 40 10.30 22.87 -1.24
CA GLN A 40 9.37 23.97 -0.91
C GLN A 40 9.83 24.88 0.22
N ALA A 41 10.71 24.40 1.13
CA ALA A 41 11.10 25.17 2.31
C ALA A 41 12.48 24.83 2.84
N ASP A 42 12.96 25.69 3.75
CA ASP A 42 14.15 25.44 4.56
C ASP A 42 13.78 24.59 5.80
N VAL A 43 13.61 23.30 5.57
CA VAL A 43 13.29 22.29 6.59
C VAL A 43 14.42 21.27 6.71
N GLU A 44 14.62 20.74 7.90
CA GLU A 44 15.45 19.56 8.14
C GLU A 44 14.57 18.32 8.13
N VAL A 45 14.85 17.36 7.26
CA VAL A 45 14.09 16.11 7.14
C VAL A 45 14.94 14.95 7.66
N LEU A 46 14.37 14.20 8.60
CA LEU A 46 14.91 12.92 9.08
C LEU A 46 14.04 11.81 8.48
N LEU A 47 14.55 11.10 7.48
CA LEU A 47 13.85 10.01 6.82
C LEU A 47 14.33 8.68 7.41
N ILE A 48 13.45 7.99 8.16
CA ILE A 48 13.77 6.84 8.98
C ILE A 48 13.21 5.58 8.31
N GLU A 49 14.06 4.55 8.13
CA GLU A 49 13.65 3.27 7.53
C GLU A 49 14.36 2.11 8.26
N ARG A 50 13.57 1.13 8.68
CA ARG A 50 14.05 -0.06 9.39
C ARG A 50 14.72 -1.09 8.47
N ASP A 51 14.44 -1.04 7.18
CA ASP A 51 15.03 -1.94 6.18
C ASP A 51 15.73 -1.12 5.11
N ARG A 52 17.04 -1.01 5.24
CA ARG A 52 17.89 -0.25 4.29
C ARG A 52 17.68 -0.67 2.83
N GLY A 53 17.40 -1.94 2.58
CA GLY A 53 17.17 -2.47 1.23
C GLY A 53 15.88 -1.92 0.60
N ARG A 54 14.96 -1.43 1.42
CA ARG A 54 13.67 -0.87 0.99
C ARG A 54 13.65 0.66 0.89
N MET A 55 14.75 1.31 1.27
CA MET A 55 14.83 2.77 1.23
C MET A 55 14.58 3.32 -0.18
N GLY A 56 13.71 4.32 -0.27
CA GLY A 56 13.25 4.93 -1.52
C GLY A 56 12.11 4.19 -2.21
N ALA A 57 12.09 2.86 -2.16
CA ALA A 57 11.16 2.01 -2.92
C ALA A 57 10.05 1.36 -2.07
N GLY A 58 10.31 1.09 -0.79
CA GLY A 58 9.39 0.35 0.09
C GLY A 58 9.12 -1.07 -0.39
N VAL A 59 8.20 -1.77 0.27
CA VAL A 59 7.82 -3.15 -0.10
C VAL A 59 7.29 -3.25 -1.53
N ALA A 60 6.54 -2.24 -1.99
CA ALA A 60 5.84 -2.30 -3.27
C ALA A 60 6.77 -2.30 -4.50
N TYR A 61 7.95 -1.68 -4.39
CA TYR A 61 8.85 -1.45 -5.53
C TYR A 61 10.29 -1.95 -5.29
N SER A 62 10.53 -2.71 -4.21
CA SER A 62 11.82 -3.33 -3.94
C SER A 62 11.98 -4.72 -4.58
N SER A 63 10.92 -5.29 -5.15
CA SER A 63 10.98 -6.59 -5.82
C SER A 63 11.93 -6.56 -7.01
N SER A 64 12.80 -7.54 -7.09
CA SER A 64 13.67 -7.78 -8.25
C SER A 64 13.01 -8.61 -9.36
N GLU A 65 11.80 -9.12 -9.13
CA GLU A 65 11.09 -9.99 -10.05
C GLU A 65 10.71 -9.26 -11.35
N SER A 66 11.26 -9.72 -12.46
CA SER A 66 10.98 -9.17 -13.79
C SER A 66 9.55 -9.42 -14.26
N SER A 67 8.87 -10.42 -13.70
CA SER A 67 7.46 -10.75 -13.97
C SER A 67 6.48 -9.78 -13.31
N HIS A 68 6.90 -9.04 -12.30
CA HIS A 68 6.04 -8.11 -11.58
C HIS A 68 5.93 -6.77 -12.30
N LEU A 69 4.97 -6.64 -13.18
CA LEU A 69 4.65 -5.38 -13.84
C LEU A 69 3.82 -4.46 -12.94
N LEU A 70 3.94 -3.17 -13.18
CA LEU A 70 2.99 -2.19 -12.64
C LEU A 70 1.59 -2.47 -13.22
N ASN A 71 0.57 -2.24 -12.42
CA ASN A 71 -0.83 -2.32 -12.84
C ASN A 71 -1.40 -0.96 -13.28
N VAL A 72 -0.55 0.03 -13.44
CA VAL A 72 -0.83 1.39 -13.92
C VAL A 72 0.17 1.71 -15.02
N ARG A 73 -0.30 2.36 -16.09
CA ARG A 73 0.59 2.78 -17.19
C ARG A 73 1.59 3.83 -16.73
N ALA A 74 2.77 3.81 -17.31
CA ALA A 74 3.88 4.69 -16.97
C ALA A 74 3.48 6.18 -17.01
N GLY A 75 2.68 6.62 -17.98
CA GLY A 75 2.18 7.98 -18.07
C GLY A 75 1.38 8.47 -16.86
N ASN A 76 0.89 7.57 -16.00
CA ASN A 76 0.18 7.92 -14.76
C ASN A 76 1.03 7.70 -13.50
N MET A 77 2.32 7.35 -13.65
CA MET A 77 3.18 6.92 -12.56
C MET A 77 4.24 7.94 -12.16
N SER A 78 4.17 9.19 -12.65
CA SER A 78 5.04 10.23 -12.10
C SER A 78 4.89 10.30 -10.58
N ALA A 79 6.02 10.35 -9.89
CA ALA A 79 6.07 10.50 -8.44
C ALA A 79 5.70 11.93 -7.97
N PHE A 80 5.79 12.91 -8.86
CA PHE A 80 5.54 14.33 -8.58
C PHE A 80 4.18 14.77 -9.11
N ALA A 81 3.42 15.51 -8.28
CA ALA A 81 2.08 15.96 -8.65
C ALA A 81 2.11 17.11 -9.68
N ASP A 82 3.12 17.96 -9.60
CA ASP A 82 3.36 19.13 -10.44
C ASP A 82 4.14 18.86 -11.72
N ARG A 83 4.73 17.65 -11.82
CA ARG A 83 5.51 17.18 -12.99
C ARG A 83 4.96 15.86 -13.49
N PRO A 84 3.79 15.84 -14.17
CA PRO A 84 3.09 14.61 -14.56
C PRO A 84 3.91 13.71 -15.48
N ASP A 85 4.80 14.25 -16.30
CA ASP A 85 5.59 13.52 -17.28
C ASP A 85 6.96 13.05 -16.77
N HIS A 86 7.35 13.43 -15.54
CA HIS A 86 8.69 13.20 -14.99
C HIS A 86 9.14 11.74 -15.04
N PHE A 87 8.24 10.77 -14.83
CA PHE A 87 8.61 9.36 -14.96
C PHE A 87 8.76 8.92 -16.42
N CYS A 88 7.95 9.44 -17.33
CA CYS A 88 8.07 9.17 -18.76
C CYS A 88 9.38 9.75 -19.32
N ASP A 89 9.76 10.96 -18.93
CA ASP A 89 11.01 11.58 -19.30
C ASP A 89 12.21 10.76 -18.80
N TRP A 90 12.13 10.28 -17.55
CA TRP A 90 13.14 9.41 -16.96
C TRP A 90 13.28 8.08 -17.71
N LEU A 91 12.16 7.47 -18.16
CA LEU A 91 12.15 6.26 -19.00
C LEU A 91 12.73 6.54 -20.38
N ALA A 92 12.31 7.61 -21.03
CA ALA A 92 12.77 8.00 -22.36
C ALA A 92 14.28 8.22 -22.40
N ALA A 93 14.83 8.92 -21.40
CA ALA A 93 16.28 9.14 -21.26
C ALA A 93 17.09 7.83 -21.14
N ARG A 94 16.43 6.69 -20.87
CA ARG A 94 17.05 5.35 -20.73
C ARG A 94 16.62 4.35 -21.80
N GLY A 95 15.79 4.78 -22.76
CA GLY A 95 15.25 3.90 -23.80
C GLY A 95 14.30 2.81 -23.25
N LEU A 96 13.64 3.03 -22.10
CA LEU A 96 12.91 2.01 -21.37
C LEU A 96 11.38 2.04 -21.57
N GLY A 97 10.85 2.70 -22.56
CA GLY A 97 9.42 2.66 -22.83
C GLY A 97 8.79 4.03 -23.08
N CYS A 98 7.46 4.05 -23.13
CA CYS A 98 6.65 5.22 -23.39
C CYS A 98 5.50 5.32 -22.36
N ASP A 99 4.69 6.35 -22.45
CA ASP A 99 3.56 6.66 -21.57
C ASP A 99 2.50 5.55 -21.48
N ALA A 100 2.32 4.78 -22.57
CA ALA A 100 1.39 3.66 -22.62
C ALA A 100 1.93 2.34 -22.05
N ALA A 101 3.24 2.25 -21.76
CA ALA A 101 3.89 1.02 -21.33
C ALA A 101 3.53 0.63 -19.89
N PHE A 102 3.52 -0.69 -19.63
CA PHE A 102 3.52 -1.25 -18.29
C PHE A 102 4.94 -1.73 -17.99
N VAL A 103 5.66 -1.01 -17.14
CA VAL A 103 7.05 -1.33 -16.76
C VAL A 103 7.10 -2.18 -15.50
N THR A 104 8.26 -2.79 -15.20
CA THR A 104 8.42 -3.60 -13.99
C THR A 104 8.42 -2.74 -12.73
N ARG A 105 8.03 -3.33 -11.60
CA ARG A 105 8.13 -2.69 -10.27
C ARG A 105 9.58 -2.35 -9.93
N ALA A 106 10.55 -3.19 -10.35
CA ALA A 106 11.98 -2.94 -10.18
C ALA A 106 12.43 -1.66 -10.89
N THR A 107 11.96 -1.44 -12.13
CA THR A 107 12.25 -0.21 -12.91
C THR A 107 11.71 1.03 -12.19
N TYR A 108 10.49 0.95 -11.65
CA TYR A 108 9.92 2.05 -10.88
C TYR A 108 10.67 2.29 -9.56
N GLY A 109 11.06 1.23 -8.85
CA GLY A 109 11.89 1.34 -7.65
C GLY A 109 13.24 1.98 -7.91
N ARG A 110 13.86 1.69 -9.08
CA ARG A 110 15.11 2.37 -9.50
C ARG A 110 14.88 3.87 -9.71
N TYR A 111 13.80 4.25 -10.37
CA TYR A 111 13.42 5.65 -10.55
C TYR A 111 13.29 6.40 -9.21
N LEU A 112 12.62 5.79 -8.23
CA LEU A 112 12.46 6.40 -6.90
C LEU A 112 13.78 6.52 -6.13
N ARG A 113 14.63 5.49 -6.20
CA ARG A 113 15.96 5.53 -5.55
C ARG A 113 16.88 6.57 -6.17
N GLU A 114 16.85 6.72 -7.49
CA GLU A 114 17.62 7.77 -8.17
C GLU A 114 17.12 9.17 -7.81
N ALA A 115 15.79 9.36 -7.70
CA ALA A 115 15.23 10.63 -7.25
C ALA A 115 15.65 10.97 -5.81
N LEU A 116 15.68 9.97 -4.90
CA LEU A 116 16.18 10.14 -3.54
C LEU A 116 17.69 10.47 -3.52
N ALA A 117 18.49 9.78 -4.30
CA ALA A 117 19.94 10.03 -4.40
C ALA A 117 20.23 11.45 -4.89
N ALA A 118 19.54 11.90 -5.94
CA ALA A 118 19.67 13.28 -6.43
C ALA A 118 19.28 14.33 -5.38
N ALA A 119 18.25 14.05 -4.59
CA ALA A 119 17.87 14.94 -3.48
C ALA A 119 18.92 14.96 -2.37
N MET A 120 19.55 13.83 -2.07
CA MET A 120 20.67 13.77 -1.11
C MET A 120 21.88 14.59 -1.56
N GLU A 121 22.23 14.52 -2.84
CA GLU A 121 23.31 15.34 -3.41
C GLU A 121 22.99 16.84 -3.30
N LYS A 122 21.77 17.21 -3.67
CA LYS A 122 21.32 18.62 -3.68
C LYS A 122 21.10 19.19 -2.27
N HIS A 123 20.56 18.39 -1.36
CA HIS A 123 20.04 18.84 -0.06
C HIS A 123 20.67 18.11 1.15
N GLY A 124 21.83 17.48 0.99
CA GLY A 124 22.43 16.57 1.98
C GLY A 124 22.61 17.14 3.39
N ARG A 125 22.70 18.48 3.55
CA ARG A 125 22.70 19.12 4.87
C ARG A 125 21.33 19.08 5.56
N ARG A 126 20.25 19.03 4.80
CA ARG A 126 18.86 19.10 5.26
C ARG A 126 18.15 17.75 5.22
N LEU A 127 18.67 16.77 4.48
CA LEU A 127 18.13 15.41 4.40
C LEU A 127 19.07 14.43 5.09
N LYS A 128 18.59 13.82 6.18
CA LYS A 128 19.31 12.78 6.89
C LYS A 128 18.55 11.47 6.78
N LEU A 129 19.23 10.42 6.30
CA LEU A 129 18.69 9.06 6.30
C LEU A 129 19.08 8.39 7.62
N VAL A 130 18.10 7.80 8.28
CA VAL A 130 18.28 7.06 9.53
C VAL A 130 17.92 5.60 9.28
N ASP A 131 18.93 4.72 9.39
CA ASP A 131 18.78 3.27 9.26
C ASP A 131 18.47 2.68 10.63
N ASP A 132 17.22 2.77 11.04
CA ASP A 132 16.73 2.28 12.33
C ASP A 132 15.21 2.12 12.35
N GLU A 133 14.70 1.44 13.36
CA GLU A 133 13.26 1.25 13.57
C GLU A 133 12.76 2.14 14.71
N VAL A 134 11.68 2.86 14.45
CA VAL A 134 10.97 3.66 15.47
C VAL A 134 10.04 2.74 16.25
N LEU A 135 10.21 2.71 17.57
CA LEU A 135 9.37 1.92 18.49
C LEU A 135 8.29 2.72 19.18
N ASP A 136 8.49 4.02 19.36
CA ASP A 136 7.56 4.90 20.06
C ASP A 136 7.66 6.33 19.56
N ILE A 137 6.58 7.10 19.70
CA ILE A 137 6.54 8.54 19.41
C ILE A 137 5.75 9.22 20.53
N GLU A 138 6.36 10.16 21.20
CA GLU A 138 5.76 10.93 22.28
C GLU A 138 5.73 12.43 21.95
N GLU A 139 4.61 13.08 22.30
CA GLU A 139 4.50 14.54 22.26
C GLU A 139 4.83 15.14 23.61
N ARG A 140 5.79 16.05 23.64
CA ARG A 140 6.19 16.78 24.86
C ARG A 140 6.66 18.18 24.52
N GLY A 141 6.12 19.19 25.23
CA GLY A 141 6.60 20.57 25.14
C GLY A 141 6.57 21.18 23.73
N GLY A 142 5.55 20.84 22.91
CA GLY A 142 5.42 21.36 21.56
C GLY A 142 6.31 20.68 20.51
N GLN A 143 6.85 19.51 20.83
CA GLN A 143 7.71 18.71 19.97
C GLN A 143 7.38 17.23 20.10
N VAL A 144 7.93 16.41 19.20
CA VAL A 144 7.86 14.94 19.24
C VAL A 144 9.23 14.36 19.57
N THR A 145 9.23 13.31 20.37
CA THR A 145 10.41 12.48 20.64
C THR A 145 10.13 11.07 20.10
N LEU A 146 10.98 10.60 19.21
CA LEU A 146 10.90 9.25 18.62
C LEU A 146 11.95 8.36 19.30
N GLY A 147 11.50 7.24 19.88
CA GLY A 147 12.39 6.22 20.45
C GLY A 147 12.74 5.17 19.40
N LEU A 148 14.02 4.88 19.26
CA LEU A 148 14.56 3.94 18.28
C LEU A 148 14.89 2.58 18.91
N VAL A 149 14.96 1.53 18.07
CA VAL A 149 15.34 0.16 18.51
C VAL A 149 16.72 0.13 19.15
N ASN A 150 17.69 0.87 18.64
CA ASN A 150 19.03 0.94 19.20
C ASN A 150 19.13 1.72 20.52
N GLY A 151 18.01 2.21 21.07
CA GLY A 151 17.94 3.02 22.28
C GLY A 151 18.18 4.51 22.08
N GLY A 152 18.43 4.96 20.83
CA GLY A 152 18.56 6.37 20.48
C GLY A 152 17.23 7.12 20.55
N LEU A 153 17.31 8.45 20.71
CA LEU A 153 16.17 9.35 20.69
C LEU A 153 16.33 10.38 19.58
N ILE A 154 15.26 10.60 18.83
CA ILE A 154 15.18 11.67 17.83
C ILE A 154 14.14 12.68 18.32
N GLU A 155 14.52 13.94 18.37
CA GLU A 155 13.59 15.03 18.62
C GLU A 155 13.28 15.76 17.31
N ALA A 156 12.01 16.06 17.06
CA ALA A 156 11.55 16.78 15.91
C ALA A 156 10.35 17.68 16.25
N ASP A 157 10.05 18.65 15.39
CA ASP A 157 8.91 19.53 15.57
C ASP A 157 7.62 18.83 15.08
N ARG A 158 7.76 17.92 14.13
CA ARG A 158 6.65 17.09 13.59
C ARG A 158 7.14 15.67 13.31
N ALA A 159 6.25 14.69 13.51
CA ALA A 159 6.44 13.31 13.04
C ALA A 159 5.37 12.95 12.00
N VAL A 160 5.75 12.30 10.91
CA VAL A 160 4.82 11.82 9.91
C VAL A 160 4.93 10.32 9.76
N LEU A 161 3.84 9.61 10.04
CA LEU A 161 3.71 8.17 9.85
C LEU A 161 3.50 7.86 8.37
N ALA A 162 4.54 7.38 7.70
CA ALA A 162 4.54 6.92 6.32
C ALA A 162 4.79 5.40 6.24
N ILE A 163 4.24 4.65 7.21
CA ILE A 163 4.53 3.24 7.48
C ILE A 163 4.00 2.26 6.40
N GLY A 164 3.33 2.78 5.38
CA GLY A 164 2.85 1.97 4.25
C GLY A 164 1.72 1.00 4.63
N ASN A 165 1.69 -0.15 3.94
CA ASN A 165 0.74 -1.21 4.25
C ASN A 165 1.30 -2.14 5.33
N LEU A 166 0.48 -2.52 6.29
CA LEU A 166 0.81 -3.58 7.25
C LEU A 166 0.69 -4.98 6.61
N PRO A 167 1.46 -5.98 7.12
CA PRO A 167 1.37 -7.35 6.63
C PRO A 167 -0.04 -7.92 6.66
N PRO A 168 -0.38 -8.91 5.81
CA PRO A 168 -1.68 -9.54 5.84
C PRO A 168 -1.94 -10.26 7.15
N HIS A 169 -3.21 -10.36 7.56
CA HIS A 169 -3.60 -11.19 8.70
C HIS A 169 -3.92 -12.61 8.26
N ASP A 170 -3.72 -13.53 9.17
CA ASP A 170 -4.20 -14.89 9.00
C ASP A 170 -5.72 -14.91 8.88
N PRO A 171 -6.26 -15.62 7.88
CA PRO A 171 -7.69 -15.89 7.79
C PRO A 171 -8.20 -16.63 9.03
N PRO A 172 -9.48 -16.48 9.42
CA PRO A 172 -10.02 -17.10 10.64
C PRO A 172 -9.80 -18.61 10.74
N ALA A 173 -9.82 -19.33 9.59
CA ALA A 173 -9.61 -20.79 9.57
C ALA A 173 -8.14 -21.20 9.79
N VAL A 174 -7.22 -20.25 9.74
CA VAL A 174 -5.77 -20.44 9.91
C VAL A 174 -5.30 -19.80 11.21
N SER A 175 -5.99 -18.75 11.65
CA SER A 175 -5.66 -18.01 12.87
C SER A 175 -5.71 -18.95 14.08
N GLY A 176 -4.59 -19.05 14.81
CA GLY A 176 -4.45 -19.95 15.95
C GLY A 176 -4.08 -21.39 15.59
N ALA A 177 -4.00 -21.76 14.32
CA ALA A 177 -3.47 -23.04 13.89
C ALA A 177 -1.93 -23.02 13.91
N HIS A 178 -1.31 -24.01 14.54
CA HIS A 178 0.14 -24.18 14.53
C HIS A 178 0.58 -24.83 13.21
N LEU A 179 0.66 -24.02 12.13
CA LEU A 179 1.08 -24.48 10.82
C LEU A 179 2.60 -24.33 10.66
N PRO A 180 3.29 -25.34 10.06
CA PRO A 180 4.72 -25.23 9.79
C PRO A 180 5.03 -24.05 8.85
N SER A 181 6.00 -23.22 9.21
CA SER A 181 6.35 -22.00 8.45
C SER A 181 6.84 -22.28 7.02
N HIS A 182 7.40 -23.46 6.75
CA HIS A 182 7.76 -23.87 5.40
C HIS A 182 6.58 -24.32 4.54
N ARG A 183 5.39 -24.53 5.13
CA ARG A 183 4.14 -24.94 4.43
C ARG A 183 3.10 -23.83 4.40
N TYR A 184 3.05 -23.00 5.43
CA TYR A 184 2.15 -21.85 5.46
C TYR A 184 2.94 -20.55 5.43
N ILE A 185 2.74 -19.78 4.37
CA ILE A 185 3.37 -18.48 4.16
C ILE A 185 2.34 -17.41 4.49
N GLY A 186 2.48 -16.78 5.64
CA GLY A 186 1.57 -15.72 6.13
C GLY A 186 1.77 -14.39 5.38
N ASP A 187 3.01 -14.07 5.01
CA ASP A 187 3.36 -12.88 4.23
C ASP A 187 4.28 -13.24 3.05
N PRO A 188 3.78 -13.23 1.81
CA PRO A 188 4.58 -13.58 0.64
C PRO A 188 5.62 -12.53 0.26
N TRP A 189 5.59 -11.33 0.85
CA TRP A 189 6.57 -10.28 0.61
C TRP A 189 7.76 -10.34 1.57
N ALA A 190 7.60 -11.04 2.70
CA ALA A 190 8.65 -11.23 3.69
C ALA A 190 9.35 -12.59 3.59
N THR A 191 8.77 -13.56 2.86
CA THR A 191 9.24 -14.95 2.85
C THR A 191 9.46 -15.45 1.42
N PRO A 192 10.61 -16.07 1.12
CA PRO A 192 10.86 -16.71 -0.17
C PRO A 192 10.04 -18.03 -0.24
N PHE A 193 8.82 -17.92 -0.73
CA PHE A 193 7.85 -19.02 -0.71
C PHE A 193 8.08 -20.09 -1.79
N GLU A 194 8.97 -19.86 -2.73
CA GLU A 194 9.39 -20.84 -3.76
C GLU A 194 10.49 -21.76 -3.29
N GLU A 195 11.28 -21.38 -2.28
CA GLU A 195 12.40 -22.16 -1.80
C GLU A 195 11.96 -23.50 -1.18
N GLY A 196 12.61 -24.59 -1.59
CA GLY A 196 12.29 -25.95 -1.12
C GLY A 196 10.91 -26.48 -1.57
N LEU A 197 10.24 -25.82 -2.52
CA LEU A 197 9.01 -26.30 -3.12
C LEU A 197 9.34 -27.15 -4.34
N ALA A 198 8.86 -28.41 -4.39
CA ALA A 198 9.02 -29.25 -5.56
C ALA A 198 8.25 -28.65 -6.75
N LYS A 199 8.79 -28.79 -7.96
CA LYS A 199 8.24 -28.15 -9.17
C LYS A 199 6.80 -28.55 -9.49
N ASP A 200 6.43 -29.79 -9.18
CA ASP A 200 5.13 -30.39 -9.43
C ASP A 200 4.18 -30.38 -8.22
N ALA A 201 4.64 -29.83 -7.09
CA ALA A 201 3.89 -29.87 -5.84
C ALA A 201 2.62 -29.01 -5.91
N PRO A 202 1.49 -29.43 -5.30
CA PRO A 202 0.27 -28.62 -5.28
C PRO A 202 0.42 -27.40 -4.38
N VAL A 203 0.01 -26.21 -4.89
CA VAL A 203 0.01 -24.96 -4.15
C VAL A 203 -1.41 -24.43 -3.96
N PHE A 204 -1.71 -23.96 -2.75
CA PHE A 204 -2.97 -23.34 -2.42
C PHE A 204 -2.78 -21.85 -2.09
N VAL A 205 -3.42 -20.97 -2.85
CA VAL A 205 -3.33 -19.51 -2.69
C VAL A 205 -4.63 -18.98 -2.08
N ILE A 206 -4.53 -18.28 -0.95
CA ILE A 206 -5.66 -17.67 -0.28
C ILE A 206 -5.83 -16.26 -0.81
N GLY A 207 -6.79 -16.05 -1.68
CA GLY A 207 -7.03 -14.80 -2.40
C GLY A 207 -6.92 -14.98 -3.90
N THR A 208 -7.56 -14.07 -4.65
CA THR A 208 -7.60 -14.07 -6.12
C THR A 208 -7.32 -12.67 -6.70
N GLY A 209 -6.82 -11.74 -5.87
CA GLY A 209 -6.50 -10.37 -6.25
C GLY A 209 -5.09 -10.22 -6.83
N LEU A 210 -4.59 -8.97 -6.92
CA LEU A 210 -3.27 -8.68 -7.49
C LEU A 210 -2.13 -9.39 -6.76
N THR A 211 -2.17 -9.50 -5.42
CA THR A 211 -1.15 -10.24 -4.66
C THR A 211 -1.09 -11.71 -5.06
N ALA A 212 -2.26 -12.34 -5.28
CA ALA A 212 -2.30 -13.72 -5.75
C ALA A 212 -1.73 -13.84 -7.17
N VAL A 213 -2.01 -12.89 -8.04
CA VAL A 213 -1.42 -12.85 -9.39
C VAL A 213 0.10 -12.73 -9.33
N ASP A 214 0.64 -11.82 -8.51
CA ASP A 214 2.09 -11.65 -8.36
C ASP A 214 2.75 -12.94 -7.84
N VAL A 215 2.16 -13.59 -6.85
CA VAL A 215 2.65 -14.87 -6.30
C VAL A 215 2.62 -15.99 -7.36
N ILE A 216 1.54 -16.09 -8.12
CA ILE A 216 1.41 -17.10 -9.20
C ILE A 216 2.45 -16.85 -10.29
N LEU A 217 2.66 -15.61 -10.71
CA LEU A 217 3.67 -15.27 -11.72
C LEU A 217 5.09 -15.57 -11.22
N ARG A 218 5.37 -15.32 -9.94
CA ARG A 218 6.67 -15.65 -9.35
C ARG A 218 6.90 -17.14 -9.30
N LEU A 219 5.92 -17.94 -8.87
CA LEU A 219 6.01 -19.42 -8.94
C LEU A 219 6.29 -19.90 -10.36
N ASP A 220 5.55 -19.39 -11.33
CA ASP A 220 5.71 -19.73 -12.74
C ASP A 220 7.09 -19.34 -13.30
N ALA A 221 7.57 -18.12 -12.96
CA ALA A 221 8.90 -17.62 -13.36
C ALA A 221 10.05 -18.46 -12.75
N HIS A 222 9.84 -19.06 -11.57
CA HIS A 222 10.78 -19.95 -10.91
C HIS A 222 10.60 -21.42 -11.32
N GLY A 223 9.83 -21.68 -12.40
CA GLY A 223 9.71 -23.01 -13.00
C GLY A 223 8.78 -23.98 -12.26
N HIS A 224 7.83 -23.46 -11.47
CA HIS A 224 6.81 -24.29 -10.87
C HIS A 224 5.80 -24.77 -11.93
N GLU A 225 5.53 -26.06 -12.00
CA GLU A 225 4.68 -26.72 -13.00
C GLU A 225 3.43 -27.36 -12.39
N GLY A 226 3.41 -27.51 -11.07
CA GLY A 226 2.33 -28.16 -10.34
C GLY A 226 1.01 -27.38 -10.33
N PRO A 227 -0.08 -28.02 -9.86
CA PRO A 227 -1.39 -27.39 -9.83
C PRO A 227 -1.47 -26.29 -8.76
N ILE A 228 -2.00 -25.13 -9.16
CA ILE A 228 -2.25 -23.99 -8.27
C ILE A 228 -3.76 -23.79 -8.13
N THR A 229 -4.26 -23.81 -6.89
CA THR A 229 -5.66 -23.45 -6.58
C THR A 229 -5.67 -22.09 -5.86
N ALA A 230 -6.28 -21.08 -6.48
CA ALA A 230 -6.49 -19.77 -5.89
C ALA A 230 -7.94 -19.64 -5.43
N LEU A 231 -8.16 -19.45 -4.13
CA LEU A 231 -9.49 -19.41 -3.52
C LEU A 231 -9.79 -18.04 -2.93
N SER A 232 -10.95 -17.48 -3.25
CA SER A 232 -11.52 -16.35 -2.53
C SER A 232 -13.02 -16.52 -2.32
N ARG A 233 -13.62 -15.70 -1.45
CA ARG A 233 -15.06 -15.77 -1.15
C ARG A 233 -15.96 -15.69 -2.39
N ARG A 234 -15.52 -15.06 -3.46
CA ARG A 234 -16.28 -14.82 -4.70
C ARG A 234 -15.60 -15.38 -5.95
N GLY A 235 -14.35 -15.82 -5.88
CA GLY A 235 -13.58 -16.32 -7.03
C GLY A 235 -13.30 -15.25 -8.10
N LEU A 236 -13.52 -13.98 -7.79
CA LEU A 236 -13.30 -12.88 -8.73
C LEU A 236 -11.80 -12.66 -8.94
N ARG A 237 -11.39 -12.43 -10.17
CA ARG A 237 -10.02 -12.07 -10.55
C ARG A 237 -9.97 -10.67 -11.17
N PRO A 238 -8.85 -9.94 -11.06
CA PRO A 238 -8.67 -8.65 -11.71
C PRO A 238 -8.85 -8.74 -13.22
N HIS A 239 -9.52 -7.74 -13.80
CA HIS A 239 -9.71 -7.66 -15.22
C HIS A 239 -8.47 -7.16 -15.95
N ARG A 240 -8.38 -7.43 -17.26
CA ARG A 240 -7.34 -6.93 -18.15
C ARG A 240 -7.53 -5.45 -18.47
N HIS A 241 -6.44 -4.68 -18.57
CA HIS A 241 -6.42 -3.39 -19.26
C HIS A 241 -6.64 -3.57 -20.77
N ILE A 242 -7.24 -2.56 -21.41
CA ILE A 242 -7.37 -2.46 -22.87
C ILE A 242 -6.71 -1.16 -23.30
N ASP A 243 -6.02 -1.19 -24.43
CA ASP A 243 -5.37 -0.03 -25.01
C ASP A 243 -6.34 0.86 -25.77
N GLY A 244 -5.96 2.12 -25.99
CA GLY A 244 -6.74 3.07 -26.80
C GLY A 244 -7.96 3.69 -26.11
N LEU A 245 -8.33 3.27 -24.88
CA LEU A 245 -9.45 3.84 -24.16
C LEU A 245 -9.06 5.20 -23.54
N ARG A 246 -9.85 6.23 -23.82
CA ARG A 246 -9.71 7.56 -23.21
C ARG A 246 -10.98 7.89 -22.42
N PRO A 247 -10.97 7.80 -21.09
CA PRO A 247 -12.13 8.14 -20.27
C PRO A 247 -12.39 9.65 -20.34
N LYS A 248 -13.67 10.00 -20.39
CA LYS A 248 -14.10 11.40 -20.22
C LYS A 248 -14.49 11.60 -18.76
N PRO A 249 -14.15 12.73 -18.15
CA PRO A 249 -14.58 13.05 -16.78
C PRO A 249 -16.10 12.98 -16.64
N VAL A 250 -16.58 12.57 -15.47
CA VAL A 250 -18.00 12.62 -15.12
C VAL A 250 -18.37 14.08 -14.85
N LEU A 251 -19.25 14.64 -15.66
CA LEU A 251 -19.71 16.03 -15.53
C LEU A 251 -20.84 16.17 -14.49
N ALA A 252 -21.65 15.12 -14.32
CA ALA A 252 -22.74 15.10 -13.34
C ALA A 252 -22.29 14.38 -12.07
N LYS A 253 -22.56 14.98 -10.90
CA LYS A 253 -22.35 14.31 -9.61
C LYS A 253 -23.28 13.10 -9.54
N PRO A 254 -22.78 11.87 -9.39
CA PRO A 254 -23.65 10.73 -9.15
C PRO A 254 -24.37 10.94 -7.81
N ALA A 255 -25.58 10.41 -7.72
CA ALA A 255 -26.36 10.46 -6.50
C ALA A 255 -25.61 9.79 -5.32
N PRO A 256 -25.74 10.29 -4.09
CA PRO A 256 -24.99 9.79 -2.92
C PRO A 256 -25.41 8.39 -2.48
N GLU A 257 -26.54 7.87 -2.98
CA GLU A 257 -27.03 6.54 -2.63
C GLU A 257 -26.33 5.44 -3.46
N LEU A 258 -25.79 4.41 -2.76
CA LEU A 258 -25.01 3.33 -3.39
C LEU A 258 -25.77 2.59 -4.49
N SER A 259 -27.10 2.38 -4.31
CA SER A 259 -27.93 1.73 -5.32
C SER A 259 -28.09 2.57 -6.59
N GLU A 260 -28.18 3.87 -6.45
CA GLU A 260 -28.27 4.82 -7.55
C GLU A 260 -26.94 4.96 -8.26
N LEU A 261 -25.82 5.00 -7.52
CA LEU A 261 -24.49 5.00 -8.09
C LEU A 261 -24.24 3.74 -8.95
N VAL A 262 -24.65 2.56 -8.45
CA VAL A 262 -24.55 1.30 -9.21
C VAL A 262 -25.45 1.32 -10.45
N ARG A 263 -26.69 1.82 -10.33
CA ARG A 263 -27.63 1.97 -11.45
C ARG A 263 -27.05 2.91 -12.50
N TRP A 264 -26.56 4.06 -12.07
CA TRP A 264 -25.89 5.02 -12.93
C TRP A 264 -24.68 4.40 -13.65
N ALA A 265 -23.79 3.70 -12.93
CA ALA A 265 -22.61 3.09 -13.52
C ALA A 265 -22.97 2.02 -14.58
N ARG A 266 -24.03 1.23 -14.34
CA ARG A 266 -24.55 0.26 -15.32
C ARG A 266 -25.14 0.96 -16.56
N ALA A 267 -25.95 1.98 -16.37
CA ALA A 267 -26.52 2.75 -17.47
C ALA A 267 -25.42 3.47 -18.27
N ALA A 268 -24.45 4.05 -17.59
CA ALA A 268 -23.30 4.71 -18.21
C ALA A 268 -22.37 3.74 -18.96
N SER A 269 -22.42 2.46 -18.66
CA SER A 269 -21.65 1.40 -19.35
C SER A 269 -22.45 0.73 -20.47
N ALA A 270 -23.73 1.01 -20.62
CA ALA A 270 -24.55 0.42 -21.67
C ALA A 270 -24.05 0.86 -23.06
N GLY A 271 -23.79 -0.12 -23.95
CA GLY A 271 -23.33 0.13 -25.32
C GLY A 271 -21.87 0.62 -25.46
N ARG A 272 -21.08 0.63 -24.35
CA ARG A 272 -19.66 1.00 -24.38
C ARG A 272 -18.83 0.16 -23.40
N ASP A 273 -17.49 0.21 -23.53
CA ASP A 273 -16.63 -0.49 -22.59
C ASP A 273 -16.77 0.10 -21.16
N TRP A 274 -17.09 -0.76 -20.20
CA TRP A 274 -17.31 -0.40 -18.80
C TRP A 274 -16.07 0.25 -18.14
N ARG A 275 -14.86 0.00 -18.69
CA ARG A 275 -13.62 0.59 -18.19
C ARG A 275 -13.65 2.10 -18.29
N LEU A 276 -14.25 2.64 -19.34
CA LEU A 276 -14.45 4.09 -19.51
C LEU A 276 -15.27 4.67 -18.35
N THR A 277 -16.31 3.96 -17.92
CA THR A 277 -17.15 4.39 -16.80
C THR A 277 -16.37 4.33 -15.47
N VAL A 278 -15.69 3.23 -15.19
CA VAL A 278 -14.90 3.07 -13.96
C VAL A 278 -13.79 4.11 -13.88
N ASP A 279 -13.06 4.36 -14.98
CA ASP A 279 -11.98 5.34 -15.02
C ASP A 279 -12.50 6.78 -14.91
N SER A 280 -13.73 7.07 -15.40
CA SER A 280 -14.35 8.38 -15.27
C SER A 280 -14.80 8.71 -13.83
N ILE A 281 -15.09 7.70 -13.00
CA ILE A 281 -15.45 7.89 -11.59
C ILE A 281 -14.22 8.23 -10.74
N ARG A 282 -13.03 7.82 -11.14
CA ARG A 282 -11.81 7.95 -10.35
C ARG A 282 -11.58 9.37 -9.79
N PRO A 283 -11.71 10.46 -10.55
CA PRO A 283 -11.48 11.81 -10.03
C PRO A 283 -12.42 12.22 -8.89
N ILE A 284 -13.57 11.56 -8.76
CA ILE A 284 -14.60 11.87 -7.76
C ILE A 284 -14.74 10.83 -6.67
N THR A 285 -13.95 9.75 -6.67
CA THR A 285 -14.05 8.68 -5.65
C THR A 285 -13.84 9.17 -4.24
N GLN A 286 -12.88 10.09 -4.01
CA GLN A 286 -12.63 10.69 -2.70
C GLN A 286 -13.84 11.50 -2.23
N MET A 287 -14.44 12.31 -3.10
CA MET A 287 -15.62 13.09 -2.79
C MET A 287 -16.82 12.19 -2.44
N ILE A 288 -17.06 11.13 -3.23
CA ILE A 288 -18.13 10.16 -2.94
C ILE A 288 -17.89 9.50 -1.58
N TRP A 289 -16.65 9.08 -1.30
CA TRP A 289 -16.31 8.46 -0.01
C TRP A 289 -16.51 9.43 1.15
N ALA A 290 -16.02 10.65 1.05
CA ALA A 290 -16.13 11.67 2.09
C ALA A 290 -17.59 12.06 2.38
N SER A 291 -18.48 12.05 1.36
CA SER A 291 -19.90 12.36 1.53
C SER A 291 -20.73 11.20 2.08
N ALA A 292 -20.20 9.97 2.08
CA ALA A 292 -20.89 8.80 2.60
C ALA A 292 -20.71 8.68 4.13
N ASP A 293 -21.79 8.40 4.84
CA ASP A 293 -21.75 8.06 6.26
C ASP A 293 -21.11 6.68 6.50
N ALA A 294 -20.84 6.34 7.75
CA ALA A 294 -20.17 5.10 8.14
C ALA A 294 -20.97 3.85 7.71
N GLU A 295 -22.30 3.91 7.74
CA GLU A 295 -23.16 2.78 7.34
C GLU A 295 -23.06 2.53 5.83
N LYS A 296 -23.13 3.58 5.02
CA LYS A 296 -22.98 3.48 3.56
C LYS A 296 -21.59 2.98 3.16
N ARG A 297 -20.53 3.48 3.81
CA ARG A 297 -19.16 2.98 3.63
C ARG A 297 -19.05 1.50 4.00
N ALA A 298 -19.62 1.07 5.14
CA ALA A 298 -19.62 -0.33 5.56
C ALA A 298 -20.39 -1.24 4.58
N ARG A 299 -21.54 -0.79 4.05
CA ARG A 299 -22.29 -1.51 3.00
C ARG A 299 -21.51 -1.64 1.71
N PHE A 300 -20.83 -0.56 1.28
CA PHE A 300 -19.95 -0.61 0.10
C PHE A 300 -18.84 -1.64 0.31
N LEU A 301 -18.12 -1.60 1.41
CA LEU A 301 -17.03 -2.54 1.73
C LEU A 301 -17.49 -3.99 1.72
N ARG A 302 -18.68 -4.26 2.25
CA ARG A 302 -19.24 -5.62 2.33
C ARG A 302 -19.72 -6.16 0.99
N HIS A 303 -20.39 -5.33 0.19
CA HIS A 303 -21.15 -5.80 -0.97
C HIS A 303 -20.51 -5.42 -2.30
N LEU A 304 -19.94 -4.22 -2.43
CA LEU A 304 -19.47 -3.68 -3.71
C LEU A 304 -17.96 -3.70 -3.88
N ARG A 305 -17.19 -3.53 -2.79
CA ARG A 305 -15.73 -3.49 -2.86
C ARG A 305 -15.10 -4.64 -3.66
N PRO A 306 -15.49 -5.93 -3.50
CA PRO A 306 -14.87 -7.01 -4.28
C PRO A 306 -15.07 -6.86 -5.80
N PHE A 307 -16.18 -6.27 -6.22
CA PHE A 307 -16.43 -5.95 -7.62
C PHE A 307 -15.66 -4.69 -8.04
N TRP A 308 -15.67 -3.65 -7.20
CA TRP A 308 -14.89 -2.44 -7.43
C TRP A 308 -13.42 -2.79 -7.64
N ASP A 309 -12.82 -3.57 -6.73
CA ASP A 309 -11.41 -3.92 -6.76
C ASP A 309 -11.00 -4.58 -8.09
N VAL A 310 -11.75 -5.56 -8.59
CA VAL A 310 -11.39 -6.25 -9.83
C VAL A 310 -11.60 -5.40 -11.10
N HIS A 311 -12.51 -4.43 -11.06
CA HIS A 311 -12.73 -3.51 -12.18
C HIS A 311 -11.74 -2.35 -12.16
N ARG A 312 -11.33 -1.91 -10.98
CA ARG A 312 -10.44 -0.78 -10.76
C ARG A 312 -8.96 -1.15 -10.85
N HIS A 313 -8.56 -2.22 -10.16
CA HIS A 313 -7.18 -2.70 -10.09
C HIS A 313 -6.96 -3.80 -11.11
N ARG A 314 -6.69 -3.39 -12.34
CA ARG A 314 -6.61 -4.27 -13.52
C ARG A 314 -5.19 -4.77 -13.75
N LEU A 315 -5.06 -5.83 -14.55
CA LEU A 315 -3.79 -6.44 -14.96
C LEU A 315 -3.26 -5.77 -16.23
N ALA A 316 -1.94 -5.61 -16.31
CA ALA A 316 -1.27 -5.33 -17.57
C ALA A 316 -1.61 -6.43 -18.59
N PRO A 317 -1.74 -6.11 -19.91
CA PRO A 317 -2.12 -7.10 -20.91
C PRO A 317 -1.26 -8.37 -20.88
N ALA A 318 0.07 -8.24 -20.83
CA ALA A 318 0.98 -9.38 -20.81
C ALA A 318 0.79 -10.27 -19.55
N VAL A 319 0.51 -9.66 -18.40
CA VAL A 319 0.18 -10.38 -17.16
C VAL A 319 -1.13 -11.17 -17.31
N ALA A 320 -2.15 -10.53 -17.88
CA ALA A 320 -3.43 -11.18 -18.11
C ALA A 320 -3.29 -12.38 -19.07
N ASP A 321 -2.52 -12.22 -20.16
CA ASP A 321 -2.26 -13.28 -21.13
C ASP A 321 -1.55 -14.48 -20.46
N ARG A 322 -0.55 -14.23 -19.61
CA ARG A 322 0.14 -15.30 -18.88
C ARG A 322 -0.77 -16.03 -17.91
N ILE A 323 -1.59 -15.31 -17.15
CA ILE A 323 -2.60 -15.93 -16.24
C ILE A 323 -3.62 -16.74 -17.03
N ASP A 324 -4.10 -16.25 -18.16
CA ASP A 324 -5.06 -16.95 -19.00
C ASP A 324 -4.43 -18.22 -19.61
N ALA A 325 -3.15 -18.19 -19.98
CA ALA A 325 -2.40 -19.38 -20.43
C ALA A 325 -2.29 -20.46 -19.34
N LEU A 326 -1.99 -20.06 -18.09
CA LEU A 326 -1.93 -21.00 -16.95
C LEU A 326 -3.30 -21.63 -16.66
N VAL A 327 -4.38 -20.87 -16.80
CA VAL A 327 -5.74 -21.40 -16.65
C VAL A 327 -6.08 -22.35 -17.80
N ALA A 328 -5.76 -22.01 -19.04
CA ALA A 328 -6.00 -22.86 -20.21
C ALA A 328 -5.22 -24.19 -20.15
N ALA A 329 -3.99 -24.14 -19.60
CA ALA A 329 -3.17 -25.33 -19.38
C ALA A 329 -3.64 -26.21 -18.19
N GLY A 330 -4.71 -25.78 -17.47
CA GLY A 330 -5.21 -26.50 -16.29
C GLY A 330 -4.33 -26.40 -15.04
N ARG A 331 -3.21 -25.67 -15.10
CA ARG A 331 -2.27 -25.47 -14.00
C ARG A 331 -2.79 -24.51 -12.94
N LEU A 332 -3.64 -23.54 -13.30
CA LEU A 332 -4.23 -22.56 -12.39
C LEU A 332 -5.76 -22.68 -12.38
N ARG A 333 -6.34 -22.74 -11.18
CA ARG A 333 -7.78 -22.77 -10.97
C ARG A 333 -8.21 -21.69 -9.99
N PHE A 334 -9.03 -20.74 -10.43
CA PHE A 334 -9.71 -19.80 -9.55
C PHE A 334 -11.00 -20.41 -9.01
N ARG A 335 -11.20 -20.36 -7.69
CA ARG A 335 -12.35 -20.96 -7.00
C ARG A 335 -13.04 -19.93 -6.11
N ALA A 336 -14.37 -20.03 -6.04
CA ALA A 336 -15.19 -19.29 -5.10
C ALA A 336 -15.55 -20.20 -3.91
N GLY A 337 -15.25 -19.75 -2.68
CA GLY A 337 -15.54 -20.56 -1.51
C GLY A 337 -14.99 -19.97 -0.22
N LYS A 338 -15.14 -20.71 0.87
CA LYS A 338 -14.69 -20.33 2.21
C LYS A 338 -13.86 -21.46 2.81
N ILE A 339 -12.64 -21.15 3.23
CA ILE A 339 -11.82 -22.08 4.01
C ILE A 339 -12.49 -22.27 5.38
N GLU A 340 -12.63 -23.51 5.82
CA GLU A 340 -13.27 -23.85 7.08
C GLU A 340 -12.31 -24.51 8.07
N ALA A 341 -11.31 -25.24 7.57
CA ALA A 341 -10.30 -25.84 8.40
C ALA A 341 -9.02 -26.12 7.60
N VAL A 342 -7.88 -26.15 8.30
CA VAL A 342 -6.60 -26.61 7.77
C VAL A 342 -6.04 -27.63 8.74
N LYS A 343 -5.64 -28.80 8.22
CA LYS A 343 -4.99 -29.85 9.01
C LYS A 343 -3.59 -30.07 8.48
N VAL A 344 -2.65 -30.28 9.40
CA VAL A 344 -1.27 -30.69 9.06
C VAL A 344 -1.26 -32.19 8.88
N GLU A 345 -0.84 -32.65 7.72
CA GLU A 345 -0.58 -34.07 7.40
C GLU A 345 0.94 -34.27 7.24
N PRO A 346 1.45 -35.51 7.22
CA PRO A 346 2.90 -35.75 7.15
C PRO A 346 3.60 -35.00 6.01
N ASP A 347 3.02 -34.97 4.81
CA ASP A 347 3.65 -34.44 3.62
C ASP A 347 2.95 -33.21 3.03
N ALA A 348 1.79 -32.80 3.56
CA ALA A 348 0.98 -31.69 3.03
C ALA A 348 0.12 -31.01 4.09
N LEU A 349 -0.57 -29.97 3.67
CA LEU A 349 -1.70 -29.37 4.37
C LEU A 349 -3.00 -29.82 3.70
N ALA A 350 -3.90 -30.41 4.46
CA ALA A 350 -5.26 -30.69 4.01
C ALA A 350 -6.14 -29.47 4.25
N VAL A 351 -6.45 -28.74 3.20
CA VAL A 351 -7.26 -27.52 3.23
C VAL A 351 -8.72 -27.88 2.96
N GLY A 352 -9.53 -27.87 4.01
CA GLY A 352 -10.98 -28.07 3.93
C GLY A 352 -11.70 -26.74 3.64
N TRP A 353 -12.39 -26.67 2.53
CA TRP A 353 -13.14 -25.49 2.13
C TRP A 353 -14.47 -25.84 1.52
N ARG A 354 -15.43 -24.92 1.60
CA ARG A 354 -16.76 -25.09 1.03
C ARG A 354 -16.93 -24.20 -0.18
N PRO A 355 -17.22 -24.78 -1.37
CA PRO A 355 -17.54 -24.03 -2.56
C PRO A 355 -18.75 -23.12 -2.35
N ARG A 356 -18.74 -21.98 -3.02
CA ARG A 356 -19.83 -21.02 -2.90
C ARG A 356 -21.09 -21.54 -3.55
N GLY A 357 -22.19 -21.60 -2.77
CA GLY A 357 -23.48 -22.11 -3.22
C GLY A 357 -23.63 -23.63 -3.05
N GLU A 358 -22.62 -24.31 -2.55
CA GLU A 358 -22.65 -25.76 -2.30
C GLU A 358 -22.71 -26.05 -0.80
N ALA A 359 -23.32 -27.17 -0.44
CA ALA A 359 -23.40 -27.65 0.94
C ALA A 359 -22.17 -28.49 1.30
N GLU A 360 -21.63 -29.24 0.35
CA GLU A 360 -20.53 -30.17 0.56
C GLU A 360 -19.18 -29.46 0.70
N ARG A 361 -18.35 -30.00 1.57
CA ARG A 361 -16.97 -29.58 1.77
C ARG A 361 -16.05 -30.30 0.79
N VAL A 362 -15.10 -29.57 0.24
CA VAL A 362 -14.00 -30.11 -0.58
C VAL A 362 -12.72 -30.04 0.25
N VAL A 363 -11.86 -31.05 0.12
CA VAL A 363 -10.51 -31.05 0.68
C VAL A 363 -9.52 -30.97 -0.46
N SER A 364 -8.60 -30.01 -0.38
CA SER A 364 -7.48 -29.84 -1.30
C SER A 364 -6.17 -30.10 -0.57
N GLN A 365 -5.31 -30.94 -1.13
CA GLN A 365 -3.95 -31.11 -0.63
C GLN A 365 -3.06 -29.99 -1.13
N ALA A 366 -2.19 -29.46 -0.28
CA ALA A 366 -1.25 -28.41 -0.61
C ALA A 366 0.11 -28.66 0.06
N ALA A 367 1.16 -28.75 -0.71
CA ALA A 367 2.53 -28.74 -0.20
C ALA A 367 2.86 -27.37 0.38
N ARG A 368 2.27 -26.32 -0.18
CA ARG A 368 2.41 -24.93 0.30
C ARG A 368 1.08 -24.17 0.19
N MET A 369 0.75 -23.45 1.26
CA MET A 369 -0.40 -22.55 1.31
C MET A 369 0.11 -21.12 1.53
N ILE A 370 -0.32 -20.18 0.67
CA ILE A 370 0.21 -18.80 0.64
C ILE A 370 -0.93 -17.81 0.86
N ASN A 371 -0.76 -16.93 1.85
CA ASN A 371 -1.75 -15.90 2.21
C ASN A 371 -1.63 -14.67 1.31
N CYS A 372 -2.51 -14.57 0.33
CA CYS A 372 -2.65 -13.44 -0.59
C CYS A 372 -3.92 -12.64 -0.33
N THR A 373 -4.39 -12.53 0.92
CA THR A 373 -5.61 -11.78 1.28
C THR A 373 -5.44 -10.27 1.17
N GLY A 374 -4.22 -9.81 0.94
CA GLY A 374 -3.86 -8.39 0.82
C GLY A 374 -3.50 -7.73 2.15
N PRO A 375 -3.06 -6.46 2.09
CA PRO A 375 -2.57 -5.75 3.26
C PRO A 375 -3.67 -5.51 4.28
N GLN A 376 -3.29 -5.57 5.55
CA GLN A 376 -4.18 -5.35 6.67
C GLN A 376 -4.32 -3.86 7.00
N GLY A 377 -5.55 -3.47 7.40
CA GLY A 377 -5.84 -2.13 7.91
C GLY A 377 -6.30 -2.09 9.36
N ASP A 378 -6.74 -3.23 9.90
CA ASP A 378 -7.20 -3.30 11.30
C ASP A 378 -5.99 -3.22 12.25
N LEU A 379 -5.73 -2.03 12.77
CA LEU A 379 -4.62 -1.75 13.68
C LEU A 379 -4.63 -2.63 14.93
N LEU A 380 -5.84 -3.02 15.41
CA LEU A 380 -5.98 -3.84 16.62
C LEU A 380 -5.41 -5.26 16.44
N ARG A 381 -5.18 -5.67 15.20
CA ARG A 381 -4.57 -6.94 14.84
C ARG A 381 -3.14 -6.81 14.38
N SER A 382 -2.58 -5.60 14.41
CA SER A 382 -1.21 -5.34 13.98
C SER A 382 -0.18 -6.00 14.90
N THR A 383 0.85 -6.56 14.31
CA THR A 383 2.04 -7.04 15.03
C THR A 383 3.17 -6.02 15.02
N ASP A 384 3.02 -4.91 14.30
CA ASP A 384 4.03 -3.86 14.22
C ASP A 384 4.25 -3.21 15.59
N PRO A 385 5.52 -3.14 16.08
CA PRO A 385 5.81 -2.66 17.42
C PRO A 385 5.38 -1.22 17.70
N LEU A 386 5.62 -0.31 16.74
CA LEU A 386 5.24 1.10 16.84
C LEU A 386 3.71 1.24 16.95
N VAL A 387 2.98 0.58 16.04
CA VAL A 387 1.51 0.63 16.03
C VAL A 387 0.93 0.10 17.34
N LYS A 388 1.45 -1.04 17.84
CA LYS A 388 1.02 -1.62 19.13
C LYS A 388 1.27 -0.68 20.29
N ARG A 389 2.43 -0.04 20.33
CA ARG A 389 2.80 0.86 21.42
C ARG A 389 1.96 2.13 21.41
N MET A 390 1.77 2.74 20.23
CA MET A 390 0.93 3.94 20.11
C MET A 390 -0.55 3.66 20.43
N LEU A 391 -1.07 2.46 20.10
CA LEU A 391 -2.41 2.03 20.52
C LEU A 391 -2.50 1.84 22.03
N ALA A 392 -1.52 1.14 22.63
CA ALA A 392 -1.49 0.90 24.09
C ALA A 392 -1.40 2.21 24.88
N SER A 393 -0.62 3.18 24.40
CA SER A 393 -0.50 4.53 24.97
C SER A 393 -1.65 5.47 24.56
N LYS A 394 -2.63 4.98 23.78
CA LYS A 394 -3.82 5.72 23.37
C LYS A 394 -3.56 6.97 22.50
N ARG A 395 -2.38 7.06 21.86
CA ARG A 395 -2.00 8.20 20.99
C ARG A 395 -2.56 8.10 19.58
N ILE A 396 -2.99 6.93 19.17
CA ILE A 396 -3.69 6.68 17.91
C ILE A 396 -4.91 5.79 18.17
N ARG A 397 -5.86 5.81 17.24
CA ARG A 397 -6.96 4.85 17.17
C ARG A 397 -7.19 4.39 15.73
N PRO A 398 -7.82 3.21 15.54
CA PRO A 398 -8.28 2.80 14.22
C PRO A 398 -9.43 3.69 13.76
N ASP A 399 -9.54 3.91 12.44
CA ASP A 399 -10.73 4.51 11.86
C ASP A 399 -11.99 3.66 12.12
N ALA A 400 -13.17 4.26 11.95
CA ALA A 400 -14.46 3.64 12.25
C ALA A 400 -14.72 2.32 11.49
N LEU A 401 -14.04 2.10 10.36
CA LEU A 401 -14.18 0.92 9.50
C LEU A 401 -13.00 -0.04 9.61
N ARG A 402 -12.03 0.25 10.46
CA ARG A 402 -10.79 -0.52 10.67
C ARG A 402 -9.98 -0.74 9.38
N LEU A 403 -9.90 0.31 8.57
CA LEU A 403 -9.12 0.31 7.33
C LEU A 403 -7.72 0.89 7.53
N GLY A 404 -7.48 1.59 8.63
CA GLY A 404 -6.21 2.23 8.95
C GLY A 404 -6.30 3.11 10.18
N LEU A 405 -5.47 4.14 10.20
CA LEU A 405 -5.44 5.20 11.20
C LEU A 405 -6.63 6.13 11.00
N ASP A 406 -7.24 6.55 12.11
CA ASP A 406 -8.19 7.65 12.12
C ASP A 406 -7.40 8.97 12.07
N ILE A 407 -7.71 9.82 11.10
CA ILE A 407 -7.05 11.10 10.87
C ILE A 407 -8.07 12.21 10.68
N ASP A 408 -7.67 13.43 10.97
CA ASP A 408 -8.46 14.59 10.60
C ASP A 408 -8.23 15.00 9.12
N ARG A 409 -8.90 16.08 8.69
CA ARG A 409 -8.82 16.59 7.31
C ARG A 409 -7.43 17.07 6.92
N ASP A 410 -6.61 17.42 7.90
CA ASP A 410 -5.24 17.92 7.70
C ASP A 410 -4.19 16.82 7.79
N GLY A 411 -4.60 15.60 8.14
CA GLY A 411 -3.77 14.41 8.22
C GLY A 411 -3.18 14.17 9.61
N HIS A 412 -3.59 14.94 10.64
CA HIS A 412 -3.18 14.66 12.02
C HIS A 412 -3.84 13.38 12.52
N VAL A 413 -3.11 12.55 13.24
CA VAL A 413 -3.66 11.35 13.84
C VAL A 413 -4.61 11.71 14.98
N ILE A 414 -5.67 10.90 15.14
CA ILE A 414 -6.66 11.08 16.18
C ILE A 414 -6.39 10.08 17.30
N ASP A 415 -6.36 10.58 18.54
CA ASP A 415 -6.13 9.77 19.74
C ASP A 415 -7.38 8.97 20.17
N ALA A 416 -7.24 8.13 21.18
CA ALA A 416 -8.34 7.31 21.70
C ALA A 416 -9.51 8.14 22.30
N GLN A 417 -9.27 9.42 22.65
CA GLN A 417 -10.25 10.36 23.15
C GLN A 417 -10.91 11.19 22.04
N GLY A 418 -10.50 11.02 20.79
CA GLY A 418 -11.04 11.75 19.63
C GLY A 418 -10.40 13.12 19.41
N ARG A 419 -9.25 13.39 19.99
CA ARG A 419 -8.50 14.64 19.80
C ARG A 419 -7.47 14.47 18.71
N SER A 420 -7.35 15.45 17.83
CA SER A 420 -6.27 15.50 16.84
C SER A 420 -4.94 15.82 17.53
N SER A 421 -3.90 15.10 17.15
CA SER A 421 -2.52 15.43 17.53
C SER A 421 -2.09 16.75 16.88
N GLU A 422 -1.32 17.58 17.57
CA GLU A 422 -0.76 18.80 16.97
C GLU A 422 0.51 18.53 16.17
N HIS A 423 1.21 17.42 16.46
CA HIS A 423 2.58 17.18 15.97
C HIS A 423 2.76 15.86 15.23
N ILE A 424 1.80 14.91 15.32
CA ILE A 424 1.88 13.62 14.65
C ILE A 424 0.86 13.56 13.51
N LEU A 425 1.34 13.30 12.31
CA LEU A 425 0.54 13.18 11.10
C LEU A 425 0.71 11.80 10.47
N ALA A 426 -0.16 11.45 9.52
CA ALA A 426 -0.06 10.21 8.77
C ALA A 426 -0.34 10.43 7.27
N ILE A 427 0.34 9.65 6.42
CA ILE A 427 0.16 9.64 4.96
C ILE A 427 0.20 8.22 4.38
N GLY A 428 -0.33 8.10 3.18
CA GLY A 428 -0.30 6.87 2.39
C GLY A 428 -1.37 5.86 2.81
N PRO A 429 -1.17 4.57 2.51
CA PRO A 429 -2.22 3.55 2.57
C PRO A 429 -2.93 3.40 3.93
N MET A 430 -2.26 3.77 5.03
CA MET A 430 -2.86 3.68 6.36
C MET A 430 -3.90 4.78 6.64
N THR A 431 -4.06 5.76 5.74
CA THR A 431 -5.09 6.81 5.84
C THR A 431 -6.33 6.52 5.00
N ARG A 432 -6.44 5.33 4.40
CA ARG A 432 -7.52 4.96 3.46
C ARG A 432 -8.91 4.88 4.09
N GLY A 433 -9.03 4.87 5.41
CA GLY A 433 -10.31 4.95 6.10
C GLY A 433 -11.03 6.25 5.80
N ASP A 434 -10.30 7.35 5.80
CA ASP A 434 -10.79 8.69 5.51
C ASP A 434 -10.56 9.10 4.05
N LEU A 435 -9.44 8.66 3.47
CA LEU A 435 -9.04 8.97 2.10
C LEU A 435 -9.06 7.69 1.23
N TRP A 436 -10.26 7.32 0.77
CA TRP A 436 -10.42 6.12 -0.07
C TRP A 436 -9.56 6.18 -1.33
N GLU A 437 -9.00 5.04 -1.77
CA GLU A 437 -8.08 4.90 -2.92
C GLU A 437 -6.67 5.48 -2.71
N VAL A 438 -6.30 6.02 -1.55
CA VAL A 438 -4.92 6.44 -1.26
C VAL A 438 -4.03 5.21 -1.04
N VAL A 439 -3.99 4.34 -2.05
CA VAL A 439 -3.20 3.10 -2.10
C VAL A 439 -2.34 3.01 -3.37
N ALA A 440 -2.52 3.94 -4.30
CA ALA A 440 -1.82 3.99 -5.58
C ALA A 440 -1.03 5.30 -5.72
N VAL A 441 0.06 5.26 -6.49
CA VAL A 441 0.94 6.42 -6.74
C VAL A 441 0.18 7.69 -7.12
N PRO A 442 -0.77 7.67 -8.09
CA PRO A 442 -1.47 8.88 -8.49
C PRO A 442 -2.24 9.57 -7.36
N ASP A 443 -2.73 8.81 -6.39
CA ASP A 443 -3.52 9.35 -5.28
C ASP A 443 -2.61 9.77 -4.12
N ILE A 444 -1.60 8.95 -3.80
CA ILE A 444 -0.62 9.24 -2.74
C ILE A 444 0.20 10.49 -3.08
N ARG A 445 0.65 10.67 -4.33
CA ARG A 445 1.44 11.86 -4.72
C ARG A 445 0.69 13.18 -4.48
N ILE A 446 -0.65 13.18 -4.68
CA ILE A 446 -1.51 14.35 -4.42
C ILE A 446 -1.59 14.62 -2.91
N GLN A 447 -1.81 13.57 -2.11
CA GLN A 447 -1.82 13.67 -0.64
C GLN A 447 -0.49 14.21 -0.11
N VAL A 448 0.62 13.65 -0.58
CA VAL A 448 1.98 14.04 -0.19
C VAL A 448 2.26 15.51 -0.52
N SER A 449 1.96 15.94 -1.74
CA SER A 449 2.17 17.33 -2.16
C SER A 449 1.30 18.31 -1.36
N ALA A 450 0.06 17.92 -1.05
CA ALA A 450 -0.83 18.75 -0.23
C ALA A 450 -0.32 18.84 1.21
N LEU A 451 0.16 17.73 1.81
CA LEU A 451 0.72 17.74 3.16
C LEU A 451 2.02 18.56 3.24
N ALA A 452 2.92 18.40 2.26
CA ALA A 452 4.16 19.17 2.22
C ALA A 452 3.89 20.66 2.24
N ARG A 453 2.96 21.13 1.40
CA ARG A 453 2.55 22.56 1.37
C ARG A 453 1.99 23.04 2.71
N ARG A 454 1.17 22.22 3.39
CA ARG A 454 0.63 22.59 4.71
C ARG A 454 1.70 22.68 5.77
N LEU A 455 2.61 21.71 5.84
CA LEU A 455 3.72 21.71 6.80
C LEU A 455 4.64 22.91 6.63
N VAL A 456 4.83 23.38 5.40
CA VAL A 456 5.60 24.60 5.08
C VAL A 456 4.84 25.86 5.46
N ASN A 457 3.56 25.96 5.12
CA ASN A 457 2.75 27.15 5.38
C ASN A 457 2.40 27.33 6.86
N ALA A 458 2.38 26.26 7.66
CA ALA A 458 2.19 26.34 9.11
C ALA A 458 3.27 27.18 9.81
N HIS A 459 4.41 27.46 9.17
CA HIS A 459 5.42 28.40 9.66
C HIS A 459 5.08 29.86 9.45
N TRP A 460 4.31 30.19 8.41
CA TRP A 460 3.95 31.58 8.10
C TRP A 460 2.85 32.11 9.01
N THR A 461 2.04 31.24 9.62
CA THR A 461 0.94 31.64 10.51
C THR A 461 1.31 31.64 11.99
N GLY A 462 2.49 31.16 12.37
CA GLY A 462 2.97 31.10 13.76
C GLY A 462 3.84 32.26 14.21
N GLY A 463 4.09 33.23 13.37
CA GLY A 463 4.94 34.40 13.67
C GLY A 463 4.35 35.70 13.14
N GLU A 464 3.73 36.46 14.03
CA GLU A 464 3.45 37.88 14.00
C GLU A 464 2.56 38.49 12.88
N GLY A 465 1.41 38.93 13.29
CA GLY A 465 0.84 40.20 12.88
C GLY A 465 0.04 40.24 11.58
N LEU A 466 -1.24 40.12 11.74
CA LEU A 466 -2.19 41.02 11.09
C LEU A 466 -2.85 41.91 12.15
#